data_363829ddb896895ce8339f6753c86753
#
_entry.id   363829ddb896895ce8339f6753c86753
#
_cell.length_a   1.000
_cell.length_b   1.000
_cell.length_c   1.000
_cell.angle_alpha   90.00
_cell.angle_beta   90.00
_cell.angle_gamma   90.00
#
_symmetry.space_group_name_H-M   'P 1'
#
loop_
_entity.id
_entity.type
_entity.pdbx_description
1 polymer ?
#
loop_
_entity_poly.entity_id
_entity_poly.type
_entity_poly.pdbx_seq_one_letter_code
_entity_poly.pdbx_strand_id
1 'polypeptide(L)'
;MNQTATLNGFDSKVVGSTNDYSKTAGSAVAVITSGIPRKPGMTREELIGTNAKIVQMVTENLIKHSPEIIIVVISNPMDTMTYLTSKSSGLPKNRIIGMGGILDSARFKYRLSEQLGCSPNDLQGQVIGGHGDTTMIPLINHATYNSMPVTQFLTQEQQEYVVAETMVGGKTLTGLIGTSAWY
;
A
#
# COMPACT_ATOMS: atom_id res chain seq x y z
N MET A 1 -18.56 3.29 -12.96
CA MET A 1 -18.56 2.84 -11.55
C MET A 1 -19.97 2.52 -11.05
N ASN A 2 -20.96 3.43 -11.13
CA ASN A 2 -22.33 3.12 -10.64
C ASN A 2 -22.98 1.91 -11.35
N GLN A 3 -22.69 1.68 -12.63
CA GLN A 3 -23.16 0.49 -13.36
C GLN A 3 -22.49 -0.80 -12.89
N THR A 4 -21.23 -0.72 -12.46
CA THR A 4 -20.47 -1.85 -11.94
C THR A 4 -20.97 -2.27 -10.55
N ALA A 5 -21.59 -1.37 -9.81
CA ALA A 5 -22.18 -1.65 -8.50
C ALA A 5 -23.19 -2.79 -8.55
N THR A 6 -24.13 -2.71 -9.49
CA THR A 6 -25.17 -3.75 -9.68
C THR A 6 -24.56 -5.11 -10.03
N LEU A 7 -23.52 -5.13 -10.88
CA LEU A 7 -22.85 -6.36 -11.28
C LEU A 7 -22.13 -7.04 -10.10
N ASN A 8 -21.55 -6.24 -9.21
CA ASN A 8 -20.76 -6.74 -8.08
C ASN A 8 -21.56 -6.81 -6.76
N GLY A 9 -22.87 -6.58 -6.80
CA GLY A 9 -23.75 -6.75 -5.65
C GLY A 9 -23.63 -5.70 -4.56
N PHE A 10 -23.18 -4.45 -4.89
CA PHE A 10 -23.22 -3.32 -3.97
C PHE A 10 -24.05 -2.17 -4.55
N ASP A 11 -24.55 -1.29 -3.69
CA ASP A 11 -25.44 -0.17 -4.02
C ASP A 11 -24.85 1.21 -3.73
N SER A 12 -23.53 1.28 -3.63
CA SER A 12 -22.81 2.52 -3.33
C SER A 12 -23.00 3.57 -4.43
N LYS A 13 -23.30 4.80 -4.03
CA LYS A 13 -23.33 5.97 -4.92
C LYS A 13 -21.93 6.53 -5.09
N VAL A 14 -21.44 6.60 -6.33
CA VAL A 14 -20.16 7.20 -6.68
C VAL A 14 -20.39 8.60 -7.27
N VAL A 15 -19.74 9.60 -6.70
CA VAL A 15 -19.76 11.00 -7.14
C VAL A 15 -18.34 11.44 -7.44
N GLY A 16 -18.12 11.99 -8.65
CA GLY A 16 -16.85 12.61 -9.02
C GLY A 16 -16.88 14.12 -8.74
N SER A 17 -15.70 14.67 -8.39
CA SER A 17 -15.51 16.11 -8.21
C SER A 17 -14.08 16.47 -8.61
N THR A 18 -13.90 17.70 -9.14
CA THR A 18 -12.58 18.25 -9.47
C THR A 18 -12.41 19.58 -8.74
N ASN A 19 -11.37 19.72 -7.96
CA ASN A 19 -11.02 20.92 -7.19
C ASN A 19 -12.10 21.41 -6.19
N ASP A 20 -13.10 20.59 -5.88
CA ASP A 20 -14.15 20.91 -4.92
C ASP A 20 -14.13 19.91 -3.76
N TYR A 21 -13.35 20.22 -2.73
CA TYR A 21 -13.22 19.42 -1.52
C TYR A 21 -14.45 19.51 -0.60
N SER A 22 -15.41 20.43 -0.85
CA SER A 22 -16.65 20.48 -0.08
C SER A 22 -17.45 19.17 -0.19
N LYS A 23 -17.26 18.44 -1.30
CA LYS A 23 -17.87 17.12 -1.53
C LYS A 23 -17.34 16.02 -0.61
N THR A 24 -16.22 16.27 0.07
CA THR A 24 -15.66 15.35 1.08
C THR A 24 -16.18 15.63 2.47
N ALA A 25 -17.05 16.62 2.65
CA ALA A 25 -17.57 17.00 3.97
C ALA A 25 -18.25 15.82 4.68
N GLY A 26 -17.89 15.58 5.94
CA GLY A 26 -18.42 14.49 6.74
C GLY A 26 -17.93 13.08 6.35
N SER A 27 -16.87 12.98 5.55
CA SER A 27 -16.29 11.68 5.19
C SER A 27 -15.73 10.97 6.42
N ALA A 28 -16.07 9.70 6.59
CA ALA A 28 -15.50 8.85 7.66
C ALA A 28 -14.06 8.42 7.33
N VAL A 29 -13.78 8.16 6.04
CA VAL A 29 -12.48 7.70 5.55
C VAL A 29 -12.11 8.42 4.27
N ALA A 30 -10.84 8.84 4.13
CA ALA A 30 -10.25 9.25 2.87
C ALA A 30 -9.06 8.35 2.51
N VAL A 31 -8.93 8.06 1.22
CA VAL A 31 -7.77 7.34 0.69
C VAL A 31 -6.99 8.30 -0.22
N ILE A 32 -5.75 8.61 0.16
CA ILE A 32 -4.87 9.49 -0.61
C ILE A 32 -4.00 8.64 -1.53
N THR A 33 -4.28 8.73 -2.83
CA THR A 33 -3.52 8.07 -3.91
C THR A 33 -2.78 9.09 -4.78
N SER A 34 -2.89 10.36 -4.46
CA SER A 34 -2.35 11.46 -5.27
C SER A 34 -0.82 11.54 -5.18
N GLY A 35 -0.19 11.81 -6.32
CA GLY A 35 1.24 11.94 -6.44
C GLY A 35 1.68 11.77 -7.89
N ILE A 36 2.96 11.95 -8.14
CA ILE A 36 3.55 11.66 -9.46
C ILE A 36 4.45 10.42 -9.36
N PRO A 37 4.50 9.58 -10.40
CA PRO A 37 5.48 8.51 -10.48
C PRO A 37 6.89 9.08 -10.68
N ARG A 38 7.90 8.32 -10.26
CA ARG A 38 9.29 8.67 -10.52
C ARG A 38 9.57 8.68 -12.01
N LYS A 39 10.09 9.80 -12.51
CA LYS A 39 10.51 9.94 -13.91
C LYS A 39 11.97 9.57 -14.09
N PRO A 40 12.41 9.14 -15.28
CA PRO A 40 13.83 8.96 -15.60
C PRO A 40 14.61 10.24 -15.30
N GLY A 41 15.75 10.10 -14.60
CA GLY A 41 16.59 11.24 -14.20
C GLY A 41 16.16 11.97 -12.93
N MET A 42 14.95 11.72 -12.40
CA MET A 42 14.50 12.34 -11.15
C MET A 42 15.18 11.69 -9.94
N THR A 43 15.71 12.50 -9.05
CA THR A 43 16.25 12.04 -7.77
C THR A 43 15.13 11.60 -6.83
N ARG A 44 15.47 10.84 -5.78
CA ARG A 44 14.49 10.44 -4.76
C ARG A 44 13.99 11.64 -3.96
N GLU A 45 14.88 12.59 -3.70
CA GLU A 45 14.59 13.83 -2.97
C GLU A 45 13.62 14.72 -3.75
N GLU A 46 13.80 14.87 -5.07
CA GLU A 46 12.88 15.63 -5.92
C GLU A 46 11.49 15.02 -5.96
N LEU A 47 11.41 13.68 -6.04
CA LEU A 47 10.14 12.97 -5.97
C LEU A 47 9.45 13.19 -4.62
N ILE A 48 10.17 13.04 -3.53
CA ILE A 48 9.67 13.28 -2.17
C ILE A 48 9.18 14.73 -2.06
N GLY A 49 9.96 15.72 -2.48
CA GLY A 49 9.62 17.12 -2.40
C GLY A 49 8.35 17.48 -3.20
N THR A 50 8.17 16.87 -4.36
CA THR A 50 6.98 17.09 -5.20
C THR A 50 5.74 16.44 -4.57
N ASN A 51 5.84 15.16 -4.22
CA ASN A 51 4.71 14.42 -3.63
C ASN A 51 4.33 14.94 -2.25
N ALA A 52 5.29 15.43 -1.47
CA ALA A 52 5.03 16.06 -0.17
C ALA A 52 4.09 17.26 -0.28
N LYS A 53 4.33 18.16 -1.25
CA LYS A 53 3.46 19.32 -1.49
C LYS A 53 2.04 18.90 -1.86
N ILE A 54 1.91 17.89 -2.73
CA ILE A 54 0.61 17.38 -3.17
C ILE A 54 -0.15 16.76 -1.97
N VAL A 55 0.49 15.85 -1.24
CA VAL A 55 -0.13 15.14 -0.12
C VAL A 55 -0.51 16.10 1.01
N GLN A 56 0.37 17.08 1.31
CA GLN A 56 0.08 18.10 2.31
C GLN A 56 -1.15 18.92 1.94
N MET A 57 -1.21 19.45 0.72
CA MET A 57 -2.35 20.22 0.21
C MET A 57 -3.65 19.41 0.29
N VAL A 58 -3.63 18.16 -0.14
CA VAL A 58 -4.79 17.27 -0.08
C VAL A 58 -5.22 17.04 1.38
N THR A 59 -4.27 16.75 2.27
CA THR A 59 -4.53 16.53 3.70
C THR A 59 -5.21 17.74 4.34
N GLU A 60 -4.66 18.94 4.14
CA GLU A 60 -5.19 20.19 4.70
C GLU A 60 -6.62 20.46 4.22
N ASN A 61 -6.89 20.22 2.93
CA ASN A 61 -8.25 20.38 2.40
C ASN A 61 -9.23 19.32 2.94
N LEU A 62 -8.81 18.08 3.09
CA LEU A 62 -9.66 17.02 3.67
C LEU A 62 -10.07 17.35 5.10
N ILE A 63 -9.13 17.77 5.94
CA ILE A 63 -9.38 18.08 7.36
C ILE A 63 -10.29 19.28 7.52
N LYS A 64 -10.14 20.30 6.65
CA LYS A 64 -11.01 21.46 6.64
C LYS A 64 -12.50 21.10 6.52
N HIS A 65 -12.83 20.04 5.78
CA HIS A 65 -14.19 19.60 5.53
C HIS A 65 -14.61 18.38 6.36
N SER A 66 -13.62 17.63 6.89
CA SER A 66 -13.86 16.39 7.65
C SER A 66 -12.83 16.24 8.78
N PRO A 67 -12.99 17.00 9.90
CA PRO A 67 -11.98 17.07 10.97
C PRO A 67 -11.80 15.77 11.75
N GLU A 68 -12.74 14.84 11.66
CA GLU A 68 -12.71 13.54 12.36
C GLU A 68 -12.38 12.36 11.44
N ILE A 69 -11.87 12.64 10.24
CA ILE A 69 -11.62 11.65 9.19
C ILE A 69 -10.51 10.65 9.57
N ILE A 70 -10.62 9.43 9.09
CA ILE A 70 -9.49 8.47 9.04
C ILE A 70 -8.83 8.60 7.66
N ILE A 71 -7.52 8.79 7.62
CA ILE A 71 -6.78 8.93 6.36
C ILE A 71 -5.93 7.69 6.11
N VAL A 72 -6.13 7.07 4.95
CA VAL A 72 -5.31 5.98 4.45
C VAL A 72 -4.41 6.53 3.35
N VAL A 73 -3.10 6.46 3.53
CA VAL A 73 -2.10 6.97 2.59
C VAL A 73 -1.54 5.82 1.77
N ILE A 74 -1.65 5.94 0.44
CA ILE A 74 -1.08 5.00 -0.54
C ILE A 74 0.04 5.67 -1.34
N SER A 75 0.05 7.00 -1.39
CA SER A 75 1.02 7.81 -2.16
C SER A 75 2.46 7.50 -1.80
N ASN A 76 3.29 7.28 -2.81
CA ASN A 76 4.70 6.96 -2.63
C ASN A 76 5.62 8.20 -2.57
N PRO A 77 6.73 8.14 -1.79
CA PRO A 77 7.13 7.05 -0.88
C PRO A 77 6.19 6.95 0.34
N MET A 78 5.52 5.83 0.49
CA MET A 78 4.38 5.67 1.40
C MET A 78 4.71 5.99 2.86
N ASP A 79 5.79 5.49 3.40
CA ASP A 79 6.18 5.76 4.80
C ASP A 79 6.41 7.24 5.05
N THR A 80 7.11 7.93 4.11
CA THR A 80 7.38 9.37 4.20
C THR A 80 6.09 10.19 4.09
N MET A 81 5.21 9.84 3.15
CA MET A 81 3.94 10.53 2.94
C MET A 81 2.97 10.31 4.11
N THR A 82 2.96 9.11 4.70
CA THR A 82 2.17 8.81 5.91
C THR A 82 2.67 9.64 7.10
N TYR A 83 3.98 9.73 7.30
CA TYR A 83 4.56 10.57 8.35
C TYR A 83 4.23 12.05 8.14
N LEU A 84 4.34 12.54 6.91
CA LEU A 84 3.97 13.91 6.57
C LEU A 84 2.49 14.18 6.86
N THR A 85 1.59 13.29 6.43
CA THR A 85 0.16 13.38 6.70
C THR A 85 -0.11 13.43 8.21
N SER A 86 0.57 12.59 8.99
CA SER A 86 0.44 12.62 10.45
C SER A 86 0.90 13.97 11.07
N LYS A 87 1.91 14.60 10.50
CA LYS A 87 2.41 15.91 10.99
C LYS A 87 1.55 17.08 10.53
N SER A 88 1.07 17.07 9.29
CA SER A 88 0.30 18.19 8.73
C SER A 88 -1.19 18.15 9.13
N SER A 89 -1.71 16.96 9.46
CA SER A 89 -3.13 16.82 9.81
C SER A 89 -3.49 17.28 11.22
N GLY A 90 -2.56 17.15 12.17
CA GLY A 90 -2.87 17.32 13.58
C GLY A 90 -3.80 16.23 14.16
N LEU A 91 -4.17 15.23 13.38
CA LEU A 91 -5.01 14.12 13.82
C LEU A 91 -4.26 13.16 14.76
N PRO A 92 -4.96 12.44 15.64
CA PRO A 92 -4.37 11.38 16.42
C PRO A 92 -3.77 10.29 15.52
N LYS A 93 -2.66 9.66 15.96
CA LYS A 93 -1.95 8.65 15.18
C LYS A 93 -2.80 7.47 14.71
N ASN A 94 -3.79 7.08 15.50
CA ASN A 94 -4.71 5.98 15.17
C ASN A 94 -5.71 6.33 14.05
N ARG A 95 -5.70 7.57 13.56
CA ARG A 95 -6.49 8.00 12.39
C ARG A 95 -5.68 8.13 11.11
N ILE A 96 -4.37 7.88 11.16
CA ILE A 96 -3.50 7.94 9.99
C ILE A 96 -2.89 6.55 9.76
N ILE A 97 -3.17 5.99 8.59
CA ILE A 97 -2.77 4.64 8.20
C ILE A 97 -1.96 4.71 6.90
N GLY A 98 -0.77 4.13 6.88
CA GLY A 98 -0.03 3.85 5.66
C GLY A 98 -0.40 2.46 5.14
N MET A 99 -0.85 2.36 3.89
CA MET A 99 -1.22 1.08 3.28
C MET A 99 -0.13 0.61 2.32
N GLY A 100 0.68 -0.34 2.74
CA GLY A 100 1.71 -1.01 1.95
C GLY A 100 1.73 -2.51 2.24
N GLY A 101 1.64 -2.88 3.50
CA GLY A 101 1.76 -4.27 3.95
C GLY A 101 0.73 -5.24 3.35
N ILE A 102 -0.45 -4.80 2.93
CA ILE A 102 -1.44 -5.64 2.25
C ILE A 102 -0.89 -6.13 0.91
N LEU A 103 -0.31 -5.22 0.11
CA LEU A 103 0.31 -5.56 -1.17
C LEU A 103 1.54 -6.45 -0.97
N ASP A 104 2.40 -6.11 -0.02
CA ASP A 104 3.61 -6.88 0.27
C ASP A 104 3.27 -8.27 0.81
N SER A 105 2.22 -8.40 1.64
CA SER A 105 1.71 -9.70 2.10
C SER A 105 1.13 -10.54 0.96
N ALA A 106 0.48 -9.91 -0.02
CA ALA A 106 0.00 -10.62 -1.21
C ALA A 106 1.18 -11.14 -2.05
N ARG A 107 2.24 -10.34 -2.24
CA ARG A 107 3.48 -10.76 -2.91
C ARG A 107 4.15 -11.90 -2.16
N PHE A 108 4.23 -11.81 -0.85
CA PHE A 108 4.80 -12.85 0.01
C PHE A 108 4.05 -14.18 -0.14
N LYS A 109 2.72 -14.16 -0.09
CA LYS A 109 1.90 -15.36 -0.32
C LYS A 109 2.08 -15.92 -1.74
N TYR A 110 2.19 -15.05 -2.73
CA TYR A 110 2.48 -15.48 -4.10
C TYR A 110 3.83 -16.21 -4.19
N ARG A 111 4.91 -15.67 -3.61
CA ARG A 111 6.22 -16.32 -3.61
C ARG A 111 6.23 -17.64 -2.84
N LEU A 112 5.53 -17.73 -1.72
CA LEU A 112 5.30 -18.99 -1.01
C LEU A 112 4.57 -20.01 -1.89
N SER A 113 3.52 -19.59 -2.61
CA SER A 113 2.75 -20.48 -3.49
C SER A 113 3.58 -21.05 -4.64
N GLU A 114 4.50 -20.25 -5.21
CA GLU A 114 5.43 -20.73 -6.23
C GLU A 114 6.35 -21.82 -5.70
N GLN A 115 6.91 -21.65 -4.50
CA GLN A 115 7.82 -22.64 -3.90
C GLN A 115 7.12 -23.92 -3.46
N LEU A 116 5.86 -23.82 -3.02
CA LEU A 116 5.07 -24.94 -2.53
C LEU A 116 4.24 -25.63 -3.62
N GLY A 117 4.09 -25.01 -4.80
CA GLY A 117 3.24 -25.54 -5.86
C GLY A 117 1.75 -25.57 -5.47
N CYS A 118 1.28 -24.60 -4.67
CA CYS A 118 -0.08 -24.54 -4.14
C CYS A 118 -0.82 -23.24 -4.49
N SER A 119 -2.11 -23.16 -4.16
CA SER A 119 -2.86 -21.91 -4.30
C SER A 119 -2.44 -20.88 -3.25
N PRO A 120 -2.27 -19.59 -3.60
CA PRO A 120 -2.08 -18.53 -2.61
C PRO A 120 -3.22 -18.40 -1.59
N ASN A 121 -4.41 -18.94 -1.90
CA ASN A 121 -5.56 -18.94 -1.00
C ASN A 121 -5.41 -19.92 0.17
N ASP A 122 -4.56 -20.93 0.01
CA ASP A 122 -4.28 -21.92 1.05
C ASP A 122 -3.21 -21.45 2.05
N LEU A 123 -2.68 -20.25 1.81
CA LEU A 123 -1.57 -19.66 2.56
C LEU A 123 -2.03 -18.51 3.46
N GLN A 124 -1.50 -18.47 4.65
CA GLN A 124 -1.53 -17.31 5.53
C GLN A 124 -0.10 -16.77 5.65
N GLY A 125 0.05 -15.45 5.49
CA GLY A 125 1.36 -14.82 5.57
C GLY A 125 1.22 -13.30 5.63
N GLN A 126 2.10 -12.68 6.40
CA GLN A 126 2.09 -11.23 6.60
C GLN A 126 3.49 -10.65 6.42
N VAL A 127 3.51 -9.43 5.90
CA VAL A 127 4.67 -8.56 5.87
C VAL A 127 4.38 -7.35 6.75
N ILE A 128 5.31 -7.03 7.63
CA ILE A 128 5.24 -5.87 8.53
C ILE A 128 6.42 -4.93 8.27
N GLY A 129 6.51 -3.85 9.03
CA GLY A 129 7.57 -2.84 8.89
C GLY A 129 7.24 -1.76 7.86
N GLY A 130 8.23 -1.14 7.26
CA GLY A 130 8.08 -0.13 6.23
C GLY A 130 7.81 -0.71 4.84
N HIS A 131 7.34 0.13 3.92
CA HIS A 131 7.06 -0.26 2.52
C HIS A 131 8.27 -0.01 1.59
N GLY A 132 9.46 -0.37 2.02
CA GLY A 132 10.70 -0.25 1.25
C GLY A 132 11.47 -1.56 1.20
N ASP A 133 12.25 -1.77 0.13
CA ASP A 133 12.99 -3.00 -0.13
C ASP A 133 13.90 -3.44 1.04
N THR A 134 14.29 -2.52 1.92
CA THR A 134 15.16 -2.80 3.07
C THR A 134 14.46 -2.67 4.41
N THR A 135 13.19 -2.29 4.44
CA THR A 135 12.46 -1.97 5.68
C THR A 135 11.26 -2.87 5.93
N MET A 136 10.80 -3.61 4.92
CA MET A 136 9.76 -4.61 5.10
C MET A 136 10.32 -5.90 5.72
N ILE A 137 9.50 -6.58 6.48
CA ILE A 137 9.85 -7.80 7.21
C ILE A 137 8.80 -8.88 6.91
N PRO A 138 9.05 -9.76 5.91
CA PRO A 138 8.20 -10.92 5.69
C PRO A 138 8.30 -11.90 6.86
N LEU A 139 7.17 -12.23 7.48
CA LEU A 139 7.13 -13.07 8.68
C LEU A 139 7.11 -14.56 8.31
N ILE A 140 8.22 -15.09 7.76
CA ILE A 140 8.31 -16.46 7.27
C ILE A 140 8.01 -17.50 8.37
N ASN A 141 8.47 -17.27 9.59
CA ASN A 141 8.25 -18.16 10.72
C ASN A 141 6.80 -18.16 11.24
N HIS A 142 5.97 -17.23 10.80
CA HIS A 142 4.56 -17.12 11.16
C HIS A 142 3.63 -17.45 9.97
N ALA A 143 4.22 -17.76 8.81
CA ALA A 143 3.46 -18.14 7.64
C ALA A 143 3.00 -19.60 7.74
N THR A 144 1.78 -19.86 7.26
CA THR A 144 1.22 -21.21 7.28
C THR A 144 0.64 -21.62 5.92
N TYR A 145 0.72 -22.91 5.65
CA TYR A 145 0.03 -23.61 4.57
C TYR A 145 -0.95 -24.60 5.20
N ASN A 146 -2.24 -24.43 4.92
CA ASN A 146 -3.31 -25.23 5.55
C ASN A 146 -3.15 -25.35 7.09
N SER A 147 -2.86 -24.21 7.73
CA SER A 147 -2.63 -24.08 9.19
C SER A 147 -1.35 -24.75 9.73
N MET A 148 -0.50 -25.31 8.89
CA MET A 148 0.81 -25.83 9.28
C MET A 148 1.92 -24.84 8.93
N PRO A 149 2.94 -24.65 9.77
CA PRO A 149 4.06 -23.75 9.49
C PRO A 149 4.74 -24.07 8.15
N VAL A 150 4.93 -23.06 7.29
CA VAL A 150 5.59 -23.25 5.97
C VAL A 150 7.03 -23.74 6.12
N THR A 151 7.67 -23.48 7.24
CA THR A 151 9.02 -23.93 7.57
C THR A 151 9.16 -25.45 7.66
N GLN A 152 8.05 -26.19 7.76
CA GLN A 152 8.06 -27.66 7.70
C GLN A 152 8.11 -28.21 6.27
N PHE A 153 7.78 -27.39 5.29
CA PHE A 153 7.69 -27.77 3.87
C PHE A 153 8.81 -27.18 3.03
N LEU A 154 9.42 -26.08 3.46
CA LEU A 154 10.45 -25.35 2.73
C LEU A 154 11.83 -25.54 3.38
N THR A 155 12.84 -25.77 2.54
CA THR A 155 14.24 -25.72 2.98
C THR A 155 14.62 -24.29 3.41
N GLN A 156 15.71 -24.16 4.15
CA GLN A 156 16.23 -22.85 4.56
C GLN A 156 16.51 -21.95 3.33
N GLU A 157 17.08 -22.47 2.29
CA GLU A 157 17.39 -21.77 1.03
C GLU A 157 16.09 -21.25 0.37
N GLN A 158 15.04 -22.06 0.32
CA GLN A 158 13.75 -21.65 -0.22
C GLN A 158 13.09 -20.55 0.62
N GLN A 159 13.20 -20.64 1.94
CA GLN A 159 12.69 -19.60 2.84
C GLN A 159 13.40 -18.27 2.63
N GLU A 160 14.72 -18.27 2.52
CA GLU A 160 15.54 -17.09 2.25
C GLU A 160 15.21 -16.50 0.87
N TYR A 161 15.05 -17.33 -0.14
CA TYR A 161 14.63 -16.93 -1.47
C TYR A 161 13.26 -16.22 -1.46
N VAL A 162 12.26 -16.81 -0.80
CA VAL A 162 10.92 -16.22 -0.68
C VAL A 162 10.97 -14.83 -0.02
N VAL A 163 11.73 -14.70 1.06
CA VAL A 163 11.89 -13.43 1.76
C VAL A 163 12.54 -12.40 0.85
N ALA A 164 13.67 -12.73 0.22
CA ALA A 164 14.41 -11.83 -0.65
C ALA A 164 13.56 -11.37 -1.85
N GLU A 165 12.89 -12.28 -2.55
CA GLU A 165 12.05 -11.99 -3.70
C GLU A 165 10.79 -11.15 -3.33
N THR A 166 10.25 -11.35 -2.13
CA THR A 166 9.18 -10.52 -1.61
C THR A 166 9.62 -9.07 -1.45
N MET A 167 10.80 -8.87 -0.86
CA MET A 167 11.35 -7.53 -0.60
C MET A 167 11.62 -6.74 -1.87
N VAL A 168 12.08 -7.38 -2.94
CA VAL A 168 12.39 -6.71 -4.22
C VAL A 168 11.23 -6.73 -5.22
N GLY A 169 10.07 -7.29 -4.88
CA GLY A 169 8.96 -7.51 -5.80
C GLY A 169 8.48 -6.25 -6.53
N GLY A 170 8.48 -5.09 -5.88
CA GLY A 170 8.16 -3.80 -6.53
C GLY A 170 9.20 -3.39 -7.58
N LYS A 171 10.48 -3.58 -7.29
CA LYS A 171 11.59 -3.29 -8.21
C LYS A 171 11.57 -4.24 -9.42
N THR A 172 11.32 -5.52 -9.19
CA THR A 172 11.19 -6.54 -10.24
C THR A 172 10.08 -6.18 -11.21
N LEU A 173 8.89 -5.84 -10.69
CA LEU A 173 7.74 -5.46 -11.51
C LEU A 173 8.01 -4.19 -12.33
N THR A 174 8.59 -3.16 -11.70
CA THR A 174 8.99 -1.92 -12.39
C THR A 174 10.01 -2.17 -13.49
N GLY A 175 10.95 -3.09 -13.27
CA GLY A 175 11.92 -3.50 -14.28
C GLY A 175 11.29 -4.17 -15.51
N LEU A 176 10.23 -4.97 -15.29
CA LEU A 176 9.53 -5.69 -16.36
C LEU A 176 8.64 -4.76 -17.21
N ILE A 177 7.93 -3.82 -16.59
CA ILE A 177 6.97 -2.94 -17.29
C ILE A 177 7.53 -1.57 -17.64
N GLY A 178 8.77 -1.25 -17.23
CA GLY A 178 9.45 0.01 -17.53
C GLY A 178 8.92 1.23 -16.78
N THR A 179 7.93 1.09 -15.92
CA THR A 179 7.33 2.17 -15.14
C THR A 179 6.77 1.67 -13.81
N SER A 180 6.69 2.55 -12.83
CA SER A 180 5.95 2.30 -11.59
C SER A 180 4.46 2.57 -11.86
N ALA A 181 3.75 1.60 -12.39
CA ALA A 181 2.34 1.75 -12.79
C ALA A 181 1.34 1.37 -11.69
N TRP A 182 1.79 0.72 -10.63
CA TRP A 182 0.95 0.21 -9.55
C TRP A 182 1.47 0.74 -8.22
N TYR A 183 0.64 1.52 -7.60
CA TYR A 183 0.91 2.14 -6.29
C TYR A 183 0.31 1.30 -5.20
#